data_71900f77edc9f89f6ae4353d33803e95
#
_entry.id   71900f77edc9f89f6ae4353d33803e95
#
_cell.length_a   1.000
_cell.length_b   1.000
_cell.length_c   1.000
_cell.angle_alpha   90.00
_cell.angle_beta   90.00
_cell.angle_gamma   90.00
#
_symmetry.space_group_name_H-M   'P 1'
#
loop_
_entity.id
_entity.type
_entity.pdbx_description
1 polymer ?
#
loop_
_entity_poly.entity_id
_entity_poly.type
_entity_poly.pdbx_seq_one_letter_code
_entity_poly.pdbx_strand_id
1 'polypeptide(L)'
;MKLLLAVVLLSVCLGYVFGGRLHRLESIRPRWWGLVILGLGIQFVPLPEGVAGTDLAIRTAVLALSYSLLIAFGLLNVRMPGMFLVTIGLACNMTVIVVNGGMPASAQALIDSGQEDVLAYLQDQGADKHHLLTDDDQLTFLADVIAVPQPIGQAVSVGDIFVYVGLTWLIVAAMRGWAPSARPEGSRPRRGKHRRGATREPEPLPDFGFLPPGATTWGTGR
;
A
#
# COMPACT_ATOMS: atom_id res chain seq x y z
N MET A 1 -1.05 4.88 -19.24
CA MET A 1 -1.53 5.82 -18.21
C MET A 1 -3.04 6.11 -18.28
N LYS A 2 -3.66 6.11 -19.46
CA LYS A 2 -5.11 6.39 -19.62
C LYS A 2 -6.00 5.40 -18.86
N LEU A 3 -5.69 4.10 -18.90
CA LEU A 3 -6.47 3.07 -18.22
C LEU A 3 -6.42 3.21 -16.71
N LEU A 4 -5.25 3.43 -16.11
CA LEU A 4 -5.14 3.64 -14.67
C LEU A 4 -6.01 4.84 -14.21
N LEU A 5 -5.97 5.93 -14.95
CA LEU A 5 -6.82 7.09 -14.66
C LEU A 5 -8.31 6.73 -14.77
N ALA A 6 -8.71 6.00 -15.81
CA ALA A 6 -10.09 5.54 -15.99
C ALA A 6 -10.53 4.62 -14.82
N VAL A 7 -9.67 3.71 -14.38
CA VAL A 7 -9.93 2.83 -13.24
C VAL A 7 -10.10 3.65 -11.95
N VAL A 8 -9.25 4.63 -11.70
CA VAL A 8 -9.37 5.49 -10.51
C VAL A 8 -10.67 6.29 -10.55
N LEU A 9 -11.00 6.90 -11.68
CA LEU A 9 -12.26 7.66 -11.85
C LEU A 9 -13.49 6.75 -11.65
N LEU A 10 -13.49 5.59 -12.29
CA LEU A 10 -14.55 4.59 -12.13
C LEU A 10 -14.68 4.15 -10.67
N SER A 11 -13.55 3.92 -9.99
CA SER A 11 -13.53 3.52 -8.58
C SER A 11 -14.12 4.59 -7.67
N VAL A 12 -13.85 5.86 -7.95
CA VAL A 12 -14.43 6.99 -7.21
C VAL A 12 -15.94 7.08 -7.48
N CYS A 13 -16.37 6.94 -8.75
CA CYS A 13 -17.79 6.90 -9.09
C CYS A 13 -18.52 5.76 -8.37
N LEU A 14 -17.98 4.55 -8.41
CA LEU A 14 -18.50 3.40 -7.67
C LEU A 14 -18.53 3.67 -6.16
N GLY A 15 -17.48 4.29 -5.62
CA GLY A 15 -17.44 4.70 -4.23
C GLY A 15 -18.64 5.58 -3.85
N TYR A 16 -19.00 6.56 -4.67
CA TYR A 16 -20.18 7.41 -4.45
C TYR A 16 -21.50 6.62 -4.58
N VAL A 17 -21.62 5.77 -5.60
CA VAL A 17 -22.82 4.90 -5.78
C VAL A 17 -23.05 4.04 -4.55
N PHE A 18 -22.00 3.55 -3.90
CA PHE A 18 -22.09 2.77 -2.67
C PHE A 18 -22.15 3.61 -1.37
N GLY A 19 -22.46 4.90 -1.47
CA GLY A 19 -22.63 5.79 -0.32
C GLY A 19 -21.33 6.24 0.36
N GLY A 20 -20.21 6.08 -0.32
CA GLY A 20 -18.91 6.54 0.14
C GLY A 20 -18.76 8.05 0.02
N ARG A 21 -17.69 8.58 0.63
CA ARG A 21 -17.35 10.01 0.60
C ARG A 21 -15.86 10.19 0.35
N LEU A 22 -15.50 11.05 -0.59
CA LEU A 22 -14.12 11.26 -1.03
C LEU A 22 -13.16 11.66 0.12
N HIS A 23 -13.60 12.52 1.05
CA HIS A 23 -12.78 12.95 2.18
C HIS A 23 -12.30 11.81 3.08
N ARG A 24 -12.99 10.65 3.05
CA ARG A 24 -12.57 9.48 3.83
C ARG A 24 -11.30 8.80 3.28
N LEU A 25 -10.88 9.11 2.06
CA LEU A 25 -9.62 8.63 1.52
C LEU A 25 -8.42 9.12 2.35
N GLU A 26 -8.53 10.26 3.02
CA GLU A 26 -7.49 10.79 3.91
C GLU A 26 -7.20 9.87 5.11
N SER A 27 -8.14 8.98 5.45
CA SER A 27 -7.97 7.99 6.53
C SER A 27 -7.04 6.84 6.16
N ILE A 28 -6.78 6.64 4.86
CA ILE A 28 -5.86 5.61 4.40
C ILE A 28 -4.44 6.06 4.71
N ARG A 29 -3.75 5.27 5.53
CA ARG A 29 -2.34 5.49 5.86
C ARG A 29 -1.55 4.23 5.52
N PRO A 30 -1.16 4.03 4.25
CA PRO A 30 -0.35 2.90 3.88
C PRO A 30 1.02 3.00 4.57
N ARG A 31 1.52 1.85 4.98
CA ARG A 31 2.85 1.75 5.59
C ARG A 31 3.89 1.72 4.49
N TRP A 32 5.02 2.42 4.72
CA TRP A 32 6.17 2.38 3.80
C TRP A 32 5.83 2.84 2.37
N TRP A 33 4.98 3.86 2.22
CA TRP A 33 4.60 4.43 0.92
C TRP A 33 5.81 4.83 0.05
N GLY A 34 6.96 5.11 0.67
CA GLY A 34 8.22 5.35 -0.04
C GLY A 34 8.65 4.19 -0.95
N LEU A 35 8.27 2.94 -0.63
CA LEU A 35 8.54 1.78 -1.50
C LEU A 35 7.82 1.91 -2.85
N VAL A 36 6.62 2.48 -2.88
CA VAL A 36 5.89 2.73 -4.13
C VAL A 36 6.60 3.79 -4.95
N ILE A 37 7.00 4.90 -4.31
CA ILE A 37 7.71 5.97 -5.01
C ILE A 37 9.03 5.45 -5.56
N LEU A 38 9.79 4.72 -4.75
CA LEU A 38 11.06 4.15 -5.20
C LEU A 38 10.85 3.11 -6.31
N GLY A 39 9.90 2.18 -6.12
CA GLY A 39 9.61 1.14 -7.10
C GLY A 39 9.17 1.71 -8.44
N LEU A 40 8.23 2.65 -8.44
CA LEU A 40 7.81 3.33 -9.68
C LEU A 40 8.91 4.24 -10.23
N GLY A 41 9.63 4.95 -9.36
CA GLY A 41 10.70 5.86 -9.78
C GLY A 41 11.82 5.16 -10.53
N ILE A 42 12.22 3.97 -10.11
CA ILE A 42 13.23 3.15 -10.79
C ILE A 42 12.83 2.88 -12.25
N GLN A 43 11.55 2.72 -12.56
CA GLN A 43 11.08 2.46 -13.92
C GLN A 43 11.25 3.64 -14.88
N PHE A 44 11.47 4.84 -14.37
CA PHE A 44 11.72 6.04 -15.18
C PHE A 44 13.19 6.35 -15.37
N VAL A 45 14.10 5.59 -14.74
CA VAL A 45 15.54 5.77 -14.92
C VAL A 45 15.91 5.27 -16.32
N PRO A 46 16.44 6.13 -17.19
CA PRO A 46 16.95 5.68 -18.47
C PRO A 46 18.15 4.77 -18.23
N LEU A 47 18.10 3.59 -18.81
CA LEU A 47 19.21 2.63 -18.71
C LEU A 47 20.22 2.92 -19.82
N PRO A 48 21.52 2.81 -19.56
CA PRO A 48 22.53 3.06 -20.56
C PRO A 48 22.38 2.08 -21.74
N GLU A 49 22.40 2.60 -22.93
CA GLU A 49 22.46 1.83 -24.16
C GLU A 49 23.94 1.53 -24.48
N GLY A 50 24.31 0.29 -24.77
CA GLY A 50 25.65 0.13 -25.31
C GLY A 50 26.38 -1.19 -25.24
N VAL A 51 25.87 -2.24 -24.59
CA VAL A 51 26.57 -3.54 -24.60
C VAL A 51 25.57 -4.66 -24.89
N ALA A 52 25.56 -5.14 -26.13
CA ALA A 52 24.70 -6.22 -26.57
C ALA A 52 24.81 -7.44 -25.64
N GLY A 53 23.67 -7.91 -25.11
CA GLY A 53 23.57 -9.07 -24.23
C GLY A 53 23.60 -8.76 -22.72
N THR A 54 24.32 -7.72 -22.28
CA THR A 54 24.31 -7.28 -20.87
C THR A 54 23.11 -6.41 -20.57
N ASP A 55 22.59 -5.71 -21.56
CA ASP A 55 21.51 -4.75 -21.42
C ASP A 55 20.20 -5.43 -21.03
N LEU A 56 19.87 -6.59 -21.60
CA LEU A 56 18.65 -7.32 -21.27
C LEU A 56 18.65 -7.80 -19.81
N ALA A 57 19.78 -8.37 -19.34
CA ALA A 57 19.89 -8.84 -17.96
C ALA A 57 19.79 -7.68 -16.95
N ILE A 58 20.43 -6.54 -17.26
CA ILE A 58 20.37 -5.35 -16.39
C ILE A 58 18.93 -4.78 -16.38
N ARG A 59 18.28 -4.65 -17.53
CA ARG A 59 16.91 -4.17 -17.64
C ARG A 59 15.94 -5.06 -16.86
N THR A 60 16.04 -6.37 -17.05
CA THR A 60 15.24 -7.35 -16.32
C THR A 60 15.47 -7.26 -14.82
N ALA A 61 16.73 -7.13 -14.38
CA ALA A 61 17.06 -6.98 -12.96
C ALA A 61 16.49 -5.67 -12.35
N VAL A 62 16.54 -4.58 -13.09
CA VAL A 62 15.97 -3.28 -12.66
C VAL A 62 14.45 -3.36 -12.55
N LEU A 63 13.78 -3.98 -13.52
CA LEU A 63 12.33 -4.22 -13.45
C LEU A 63 11.99 -5.16 -12.30
N ALA A 64 12.70 -6.26 -12.12
CA ALA A 64 12.50 -7.19 -11.01
C ALA A 64 12.69 -6.51 -9.65
N LEU A 65 13.69 -5.63 -9.51
CA LEU A 65 13.87 -4.82 -8.30
C LEU A 65 12.68 -3.89 -8.06
N SER A 66 12.23 -3.18 -9.09
CA SER A 66 11.05 -2.32 -9.02
C SER A 66 9.82 -3.09 -8.55
N TYR A 67 9.48 -4.19 -9.23
CA TYR A 67 8.33 -5.03 -8.86
C TYR A 67 8.48 -5.64 -7.46
N SER A 68 9.69 -6.02 -7.05
CA SER A 68 9.96 -6.52 -5.68
C SER A 68 9.64 -5.49 -4.61
N LEU A 69 9.98 -4.21 -4.83
CA LEU A 69 9.63 -3.11 -3.93
C LEU A 69 8.12 -2.89 -3.86
N LEU A 70 7.43 -2.95 -5.00
CA LEU A 70 5.98 -2.83 -5.06
C LEU A 70 5.28 -4.02 -4.38
N ILE A 71 5.77 -5.24 -4.57
CA ILE A 71 5.27 -6.45 -3.90
C ILE A 71 5.52 -6.35 -2.40
N ALA A 72 6.71 -5.93 -1.97
CA ALA A 72 7.01 -5.69 -0.55
C ALA A 72 6.04 -4.68 0.06
N PHE A 73 5.74 -3.57 -0.64
CA PHE A 73 4.71 -2.64 -0.22
C PHE A 73 3.34 -3.31 -0.09
N GLY A 74 2.93 -4.11 -1.07
CA GLY A 74 1.68 -4.85 -1.06
C GLY A 74 1.56 -5.80 0.14
N LEU A 75 2.61 -6.58 0.41
CA LEU A 75 2.68 -7.52 1.54
C LEU A 75 2.63 -6.79 2.89
N LEU A 76 3.34 -5.67 3.04
CA LEU A 76 3.31 -4.85 4.26
C LEU A 76 1.92 -4.24 4.52
N ASN A 77 1.11 -4.10 3.48
CA ASN A 77 -0.24 -3.52 3.53
C ASN A 77 -1.35 -4.54 3.19
N VAL A 78 -1.06 -5.83 3.17
CA VAL A 78 -1.99 -6.90 2.74
C VAL A 78 -3.31 -6.92 3.51
N ARG A 79 -3.34 -6.35 4.72
CA ARG A 79 -4.56 -6.20 5.54
C ARG A 79 -5.50 -5.10 5.03
N MET A 80 -5.06 -4.25 4.11
CA MET A 80 -5.91 -3.26 3.47
C MET A 80 -6.79 -3.94 2.40
N PRO A 81 -8.06 -3.54 2.27
CA PRO A 81 -8.95 -4.10 1.25
C PRO A 81 -8.32 -4.01 -0.14
N GLY A 82 -8.38 -5.09 -0.90
CA GLY A 82 -7.86 -5.15 -2.26
C GLY A 82 -6.34 -5.31 -2.39
N MET A 83 -5.53 -5.02 -1.34
CA MET A 83 -4.06 -5.10 -1.43
C MET A 83 -3.55 -6.51 -1.72
N PHE A 84 -4.26 -7.54 -1.28
CA PHE A 84 -3.92 -8.92 -1.65
C PHE A 84 -3.99 -9.14 -3.17
N LEU A 85 -5.05 -8.64 -3.82
CA LEU A 85 -5.19 -8.72 -5.27
C LEU A 85 -4.10 -7.91 -5.99
N VAL A 86 -3.83 -6.68 -5.52
CA VAL A 86 -2.73 -5.86 -6.05
C VAL A 86 -1.41 -6.63 -5.98
N THR A 87 -1.13 -7.27 -4.84
CA THR A 87 0.12 -8.02 -4.64
C THR A 87 0.21 -9.23 -5.58
N ILE A 88 -0.90 -9.97 -5.77
CA ILE A 88 -0.94 -11.09 -6.73
C ILE A 88 -0.70 -10.58 -8.15
N GLY A 89 -1.38 -9.51 -8.56
CA GLY A 89 -1.21 -8.97 -9.91
C GLY A 89 0.23 -8.53 -10.19
N LEU A 90 0.85 -7.84 -9.24
CA LEU A 90 2.26 -7.47 -9.34
C LEU A 90 3.20 -8.68 -9.39
N ALA A 91 2.90 -9.75 -8.63
CA ALA A 91 3.68 -10.97 -8.65
C ALA A 91 3.54 -11.71 -10.00
N CYS A 92 2.33 -11.75 -10.58
CA CYS A 92 2.10 -12.30 -11.91
C CYS A 92 2.93 -11.56 -12.96
N ASN A 93 2.85 -10.22 -12.99
CA ASN A 93 3.61 -9.41 -13.95
C ASN A 93 5.13 -9.58 -13.75
N MET A 94 5.61 -9.56 -12.50
CA MET A 94 7.03 -9.81 -12.21
C MET A 94 7.49 -11.17 -12.74
N THR A 95 6.68 -12.21 -12.54
CA THR A 95 7.04 -13.57 -12.99
C THR A 95 7.24 -13.61 -14.48
N VAL A 96 6.30 -13.06 -15.25
CA VAL A 96 6.40 -13.02 -16.73
C VAL A 96 7.62 -12.23 -17.18
N ILE A 97 7.83 -11.05 -16.59
CA ILE A 97 8.97 -10.17 -16.92
C ILE A 97 10.30 -10.87 -16.66
N VAL A 98 10.43 -11.54 -15.51
CA VAL A 98 11.70 -12.22 -15.16
C VAL A 98 11.97 -13.42 -16.04
N VAL A 99 10.92 -14.20 -16.40
CA VAL A 99 11.07 -15.40 -17.21
C VAL A 99 11.39 -15.07 -18.66
N ASN A 100 10.82 -13.98 -19.21
CA ASN A 100 10.95 -13.63 -20.63
C ASN A 100 11.92 -12.46 -20.90
N GLY A 101 12.53 -11.91 -19.84
CA GLY A 101 13.45 -10.77 -19.98
C GLY A 101 12.76 -9.42 -20.24
N GLY A 102 11.43 -9.38 -20.17
CA GLY A 102 10.59 -8.22 -20.39
C GLY A 102 9.12 -8.62 -20.42
N MET A 103 8.21 -7.70 -20.63
CA MET A 103 6.78 -8.00 -20.73
C MET A 103 6.43 -8.30 -22.19
N PRO A 104 6.03 -9.54 -22.53
CA PRO A 104 5.60 -9.87 -23.89
C PRO A 104 4.25 -9.19 -24.18
N ALA A 105 4.09 -8.59 -25.34
CA ALA A 105 2.85 -7.98 -25.79
C ALA A 105 2.38 -8.60 -27.12
N SER A 106 1.11 -8.99 -27.17
CA SER A 106 0.52 -9.58 -28.37
C SER A 106 0.35 -8.51 -29.47
N ALA A 107 0.88 -8.77 -30.65
CA ALA A 107 0.67 -7.88 -31.81
C ALA A 107 -0.83 -7.68 -32.10
N GLN A 108 -1.64 -8.75 -31.99
CA GLN A 108 -3.09 -8.67 -32.19
C GLN A 108 -3.75 -7.79 -31.11
N ALA A 109 -3.35 -7.91 -29.85
CA ALA A 109 -3.91 -7.09 -28.78
C ALA A 109 -3.54 -5.60 -28.93
N LEU A 110 -2.35 -5.29 -29.45
CA LEU A 110 -1.93 -3.93 -29.78
C LEU A 110 -2.79 -3.35 -30.92
N ILE A 111 -3.04 -4.12 -31.99
CA ILE A 111 -3.90 -3.69 -33.09
C ILE A 111 -5.34 -3.47 -32.61
N ASP A 112 -5.92 -4.44 -31.90
CA ASP A 112 -7.31 -4.40 -31.43
C ASP A 112 -7.53 -3.27 -30.40
N SER A 113 -6.48 -2.84 -29.71
CA SER A 113 -6.53 -1.68 -28.82
C SER A 113 -6.25 -0.34 -29.52
N GLY A 114 -5.87 -0.34 -30.81
CA GLY A 114 -5.52 0.89 -31.55
C GLY A 114 -4.18 1.47 -31.14
N GLN A 115 -3.19 0.60 -30.90
CA GLN A 115 -1.81 0.94 -30.53
C GLN A 115 -0.82 0.55 -31.65
N GLU A 116 -1.17 0.82 -32.90
CA GLU A 116 -0.32 0.48 -34.06
C GLU A 116 1.03 1.20 -34.02
N ASP A 117 1.11 2.39 -33.43
CA ASP A 117 2.33 3.14 -33.20
C ASP A 117 3.27 2.40 -32.21
N VAL A 118 2.72 1.81 -31.15
CA VAL A 118 3.50 0.97 -30.20
C VAL A 118 3.95 -0.30 -30.88
N LEU A 119 3.10 -0.93 -31.71
CA LEU A 119 3.46 -2.12 -32.48
C LEU A 119 4.65 -1.80 -33.40
N ALA A 120 4.58 -0.70 -34.17
CA ALA A 120 5.65 -0.29 -35.06
C ALA A 120 6.94 0.00 -34.29
N TYR A 121 6.85 0.67 -33.14
CA TYR A 121 7.99 0.92 -32.26
C TYR A 121 8.67 -0.38 -31.79
N LEU A 122 7.90 -1.36 -31.31
CA LEU A 122 8.44 -2.64 -30.85
C LEU A 122 9.06 -3.47 -31.98
N GLN A 123 8.57 -3.31 -33.22
CA GLN A 123 9.15 -3.94 -34.40
C GLN A 123 10.49 -3.33 -34.82
N ASP A 124 10.62 -2.01 -34.71
CA ASP A 124 11.79 -1.27 -35.21
C ASP A 124 12.92 -1.15 -34.16
N GLN A 125 12.57 -0.81 -32.94
CA GLN A 125 13.56 -0.49 -31.88
C GLN A 125 13.94 -1.69 -30.99
N GLY A 126 13.24 -2.84 -31.13
CA GLY A 126 13.45 -3.99 -30.27
C GLY A 126 12.91 -3.79 -28.82
N ALA A 127 13.33 -4.68 -27.94
CA ALA A 127 12.81 -4.75 -26.59
C ALA A 127 13.32 -3.60 -25.70
N ASP A 128 12.38 -2.78 -25.20
CA ASP A 128 12.62 -1.93 -24.00
C ASP A 128 12.10 -2.68 -22.75
N LYS A 129 11.00 -2.22 -22.15
CA LYS A 129 10.31 -2.94 -21.06
C LYS A 129 9.37 -4.01 -21.60
N HIS A 130 8.90 -3.83 -22.82
CA HIS A 130 8.03 -4.73 -23.56
C HIS A 130 8.73 -5.21 -24.81
N HIS A 131 8.39 -6.41 -25.24
CA HIS A 131 8.76 -6.96 -26.56
C HIS A 131 7.54 -7.62 -27.17
N LEU A 132 7.58 -7.85 -28.48
CA LEU A 132 6.50 -8.59 -29.15
C LEU A 132 6.51 -10.04 -28.70
N LEU A 133 5.32 -10.57 -28.42
CA LEU A 133 5.12 -11.96 -28.06
C LEU A 133 5.61 -12.88 -29.18
N THR A 134 6.45 -13.84 -28.82
CA THR A 134 7.02 -14.88 -29.70
C THR A 134 6.67 -16.28 -29.22
N ASP A 135 6.95 -17.29 -30.04
CA ASP A 135 6.73 -18.70 -29.67
C ASP A 135 7.67 -19.20 -28.56
N ASP A 136 8.78 -18.50 -28.33
CA ASP A 136 9.76 -18.82 -27.28
C ASP A 136 9.34 -18.30 -25.90
N ASP A 137 8.36 -17.38 -25.84
CA ASP A 137 7.89 -16.77 -24.60
C ASP A 137 7.09 -17.76 -23.76
N GLN A 138 7.37 -17.75 -22.47
CA GLN A 138 6.68 -18.58 -21.49
C GLN A 138 5.57 -17.80 -20.79
N LEU A 139 4.59 -18.53 -20.21
CA LEU A 139 3.46 -17.94 -19.46
C LEU A 139 2.70 -16.90 -20.28
N THR A 140 2.52 -17.13 -21.56
CA THR A 140 1.91 -16.20 -22.52
C THR A 140 0.52 -15.73 -22.11
N PHE A 141 -0.23 -16.53 -21.33
CA PHE A 141 -1.53 -16.15 -20.79
C PHE A 141 -1.47 -15.03 -19.73
N LEU A 142 -0.29 -14.75 -19.16
CA LEU A 142 -0.04 -13.63 -18.25
C LEU A 142 0.58 -12.41 -18.96
N ALA A 143 0.88 -12.53 -20.24
CA ALA A 143 1.38 -11.44 -21.07
C ALA A 143 0.29 -10.41 -21.39
N ASP A 144 0.67 -9.29 -22.04
CA ASP A 144 -0.26 -8.26 -22.49
C ASP A 144 -1.04 -8.73 -23.73
N VAL A 145 -2.03 -9.60 -23.48
CA VAL A 145 -2.83 -10.27 -24.54
C VAL A 145 -4.29 -9.81 -24.58
N ILE A 146 -4.72 -8.97 -23.63
CA ILE A 146 -6.10 -8.50 -23.54
C ILE A 146 -6.17 -7.07 -24.07
N ALA A 147 -6.88 -6.90 -25.21
CA ALA A 147 -7.08 -5.59 -25.79
C ALA A 147 -8.18 -4.81 -25.06
N VAL A 148 -7.89 -3.58 -24.64
CA VAL A 148 -8.86 -2.59 -24.20
C VAL A 148 -8.98 -1.55 -25.31
N PRO A 149 -10.10 -1.50 -26.06
CA PRO A 149 -10.23 -0.65 -27.24
C PRO A 149 -10.29 0.84 -26.89
N GLN A 150 -10.27 1.68 -27.91
CA GLN A 150 -10.49 3.12 -27.76
C GLN A 150 -11.83 3.41 -27.03
N PRO A 151 -11.93 4.47 -26.20
CA PRO A 151 -10.98 5.60 -26.04
C PRO A 151 -9.78 5.35 -25.11
N ILE A 152 -9.69 4.22 -24.46
CA ILE A 152 -8.58 3.89 -23.57
C ILE A 152 -7.35 3.52 -24.39
N GLY A 153 -7.48 2.55 -25.27
CA GLY A 153 -6.44 2.13 -26.21
C GLY A 153 -5.21 1.57 -25.49
N GLN A 154 -5.34 0.38 -24.86
CA GLN A 154 -4.23 -0.26 -24.14
C GLN A 154 -4.36 -1.77 -24.14
N ALA A 155 -3.29 -2.49 -24.48
CA ALA A 155 -3.16 -3.91 -24.19
C ALA A 155 -2.80 -4.07 -22.69
N VAL A 156 -3.36 -5.12 -22.05
CA VAL A 156 -3.19 -5.38 -20.62
C VAL A 156 -3.03 -6.86 -20.35
N SER A 157 -2.42 -7.18 -19.24
CA SER A 157 -2.22 -8.53 -18.73
C SER A 157 -3.31 -8.95 -17.74
N VAL A 158 -3.36 -10.25 -17.43
CA VAL A 158 -4.17 -10.76 -16.32
C VAL A 158 -3.71 -10.17 -14.98
N GLY A 159 -2.40 -9.96 -14.81
CA GLY A 159 -1.85 -9.31 -13.62
C GLY A 159 -2.38 -7.89 -13.43
N ASP A 160 -2.49 -7.12 -14.51
CA ASP A 160 -3.05 -5.76 -14.47
C ASP A 160 -4.51 -5.77 -14.04
N ILE A 161 -5.30 -6.74 -14.48
CA ILE A 161 -6.70 -6.89 -14.03
C ILE A 161 -6.76 -7.06 -12.52
N PHE A 162 -5.91 -7.92 -11.94
CA PHE A 162 -5.84 -8.08 -10.48
C PHE A 162 -5.47 -6.77 -9.78
N VAL A 163 -4.50 -6.03 -10.31
CA VAL A 163 -4.10 -4.72 -9.78
C VAL A 163 -5.27 -3.75 -9.82
N TYR A 164 -5.98 -3.64 -10.94
CA TYR A 164 -7.09 -2.70 -11.11
C TYR A 164 -8.30 -3.05 -10.24
N VAL A 165 -8.65 -4.31 -10.14
CA VAL A 165 -9.73 -4.78 -9.25
C VAL A 165 -9.35 -4.54 -7.78
N GLY A 166 -8.11 -4.83 -7.41
CA GLY A 166 -7.61 -4.59 -6.06
C GLY A 166 -7.61 -3.10 -5.69
N LEU A 167 -7.16 -2.24 -6.60
CA LEU A 167 -7.17 -0.79 -6.42
C LEU A 167 -8.59 -0.24 -6.31
N THR A 168 -9.50 -0.72 -7.17
CA THR A 168 -10.91 -0.37 -7.11
C THR A 168 -11.52 -0.72 -5.76
N TRP A 169 -11.27 -1.94 -5.28
CA TRP A 169 -11.74 -2.36 -3.97
C TRP A 169 -11.18 -1.48 -2.85
N LEU A 170 -9.89 -1.17 -2.90
CA LEU A 170 -9.26 -0.29 -1.92
C LEU A 170 -9.94 1.08 -1.87
N ILE A 171 -10.13 1.72 -3.02
CA ILE A 171 -10.72 3.07 -3.12
C ILE A 171 -12.17 3.05 -2.62
N VAL A 172 -12.99 2.10 -3.10
CA VAL A 172 -14.40 1.99 -2.69
C VAL A 172 -14.53 1.71 -1.19
N ALA A 173 -13.75 0.79 -0.65
CA ALA A 173 -13.77 0.46 0.78
C ALA A 173 -13.37 1.67 1.64
N ALA A 174 -12.33 2.39 1.23
CA ALA A 174 -11.89 3.59 1.90
C ALA A 174 -12.94 4.70 1.90
N MET A 175 -13.54 4.98 0.75
CA MET A 175 -14.63 5.96 0.63
C MET A 175 -15.83 5.59 1.51
N ARG A 176 -16.08 4.30 1.74
CA ARG A 176 -17.13 3.80 2.65
C ARG A 176 -16.74 3.87 4.12
N GLY A 177 -15.52 4.28 4.43
CA GLY A 177 -15.05 4.49 5.80
C GLY A 177 -14.32 3.28 6.39
N TRP A 178 -13.80 2.37 5.54
CA TRP A 178 -12.85 1.39 6.02
C TRP A 178 -11.60 2.14 6.55
N ALA A 179 -11.27 1.89 7.80
CA ALA A 179 -10.03 2.33 8.40
C ALA A 179 -9.30 1.09 8.93
N PRO A 180 -7.97 1.04 8.86
CA PRO A 180 -7.22 0.01 9.55
C PRO A 180 -7.68 0.01 11.00
N SER A 181 -8.15 -1.14 11.53
CA SER A 181 -8.44 -1.24 12.95
C SER A 181 -7.20 -0.73 13.69
N ALA A 182 -7.33 0.39 14.40
CA ALA A 182 -6.32 0.79 15.35
C ALA A 182 -6.03 -0.46 16.14
N ARG A 183 -4.73 -0.86 16.28
CA ARG A 183 -4.37 -1.86 17.27
C ARG A 183 -5.16 -1.48 18.52
N PRO A 184 -5.85 -2.39 19.19
CA PRO A 184 -6.34 -2.07 20.51
C PRO A 184 -5.11 -1.56 21.23
N GLU A 185 -5.09 -0.26 21.46
CA GLU A 185 -4.07 0.40 22.26
C GLU A 185 -4.12 -0.38 23.54
N GLY A 186 -3.09 -1.24 23.76
CA GLY A 186 -3.08 -2.17 24.85
C GLY A 186 -3.53 -1.37 26.03
N SER A 187 -4.61 -1.77 26.65
CA SER A 187 -5.30 -1.12 27.76
C SER A 187 -4.23 -0.49 28.63
N ARG A 188 -3.91 0.79 28.38
CA ARG A 188 -3.18 1.56 29.36
C ARG A 188 -4.01 1.37 30.62
N PRO A 189 -3.46 0.74 31.67
CA PRO A 189 -4.21 0.59 32.90
C PRO A 189 -4.73 2.00 33.17
N ARG A 190 -6.04 2.14 33.26
CA ARG A 190 -6.68 3.39 33.65
C ARG A 190 -5.92 3.85 34.86
N ARG A 191 -5.01 4.77 34.67
CA ARG A 191 -4.30 5.45 35.73
C ARG A 191 -5.43 6.00 36.58
N GLY A 192 -5.69 5.29 37.68
CA GLY A 192 -6.78 5.61 38.55
C GLY A 192 -6.75 7.10 38.77
N LYS A 193 -7.83 7.80 38.43
CA LYS A 193 -8.04 9.13 38.93
C LYS A 193 -7.83 8.99 40.43
N HIS A 194 -6.62 9.33 40.89
CA HIS A 194 -6.43 9.62 42.29
C HIS A 194 -7.55 10.61 42.61
N ARG A 195 -8.57 10.12 43.27
CA ARG A 195 -9.52 10.92 44.01
C ARG A 195 -8.65 11.78 44.91
N ARG A 196 -8.34 12.98 44.46
CA ARG A 196 -7.83 14.01 45.34
C ARG A 196 -8.89 14.23 46.39
N GLY A 197 -8.53 13.86 47.60
CA GLY A 197 -8.93 14.56 48.79
C GLY A 197 -10.42 14.57 49.07
N ALA A 198 -10.93 13.55 49.71
CA ALA A 198 -11.63 13.89 50.94
C ALA A 198 -10.55 14.26 51.94
N THR A 199 -10.43 15.51 52.25
CA THR A 199 -9.83 15.97 53.49
C THR A 199 -10.64 15.33 54.63
N ARG A 200 -10.14 14.19 55.14
CA ARG A 200 -10.60 13.73 56.44
C ARG A 200 -10.24 14.86 57.39
N GLU A 201 -11.25 15.56 57.91
CA GLU A 201 -11.08 16.28 59.15
C GLU A 201 -10.43 15.34 60.15
N PRO A 202 -9.40 15.79 60.87
CA PRO A 202 -8.81 14.98 61.93
C PRO A 202 -9.91 14.69 62.97
N GLU A 203 -10.17 13.42 63.19
CA GLU A 203 -11.04 12.92 64.24
C GLU A 203 -10.58 13.52 65.56
N PRO A 204 -11.47 14.17 66.34
CA PRO A 204 -11.09 14.71 67.63
C PRO A 204 -10.55 13.62 68.50
N LEU A 205 -9.36 13.83 69.06
CA LEU A 205 -8.73 12.89 70.00
C LEU A 205 -9.69 12.60 71.17
N PRO A 206 -9.80 11.34 71.60
CA PRO A 206 -10.63 11.00 72.75
C PRO A 206 -10.15 11.77 73.97
N ASP A 207 -11.12 12.39 74.65
CA ASP A 207 -10.93 13.11 75.89
C ASP A 207 -10.48 12.13 76.98
N PHE A 208 -9.18 12.08 77.27
CA PHE A 208 -8.66 11.36 78.44
C PHE A 208 -8.83 12.26 79.68
N GLY A 209 -10.10 12.46 80.06
CA GLY A 209 -10.42 13.01 81.37
C GLY A 209 -9.89 12.12 82.46
N PHE A 210 -8.68 12.36 82.91
CA PHE A 210 -8.19 12.06 84.27
C PHE A 210 -6.69 12.41 84.36
N LEU A 211 -6.37 13.61 84.73
CA LEU A 211 -5.12 13.86 85.43
C LEU A 211 -5.45 14.16 86.86
N PRO A 212 -4.94 13.40 87.81
CA PRO A 212 -5.11 13.67 89.25
C PRO A 212 -4.29 14.96 89.57
N PRO A 213 -4.79 15.80 90.47
CA PRO A 213 -4.09 17.01 90.91
C PRO A 213 -2.89 16.64 91.74
N GLY A 214 -1.69 16.99 91.28
CA GLY A 214 -0.50 16.92 92.16
C GLY A 214 0.71 16.22 91.53
N ALA A 215 1.29 16.83 90.53
CA ALA A 215 2.69 16.53 90.21
C ALA A 215 3.44 17.84 89.96
N THR A 216 4.14 18.19 90.98
CA THR A 216 5.01 19.35 91.12
C THR A 216 6.18 19.30 90.11
N THR A 217 6.49 20.45 89.64
CA THR A 217 7.68 20.93 88.98
C THR A 217 8.99 20.30 89.44
N TRP A 218 9.80 19.89 88.49
CA TRP A 218 11.27 19.92 88.57
C TRP A 218 11.69 20.25 87.12
N GLY A 219 12.34 21.26 86.79
CA GLY A 219 13.53 21.87 87.39
C GLY A 219 14.54 21.92 86.28
N THR A 220 14.75 23.08 85.76
CA THR A 220 15.95 23.69 85.14
C THR A 220 17.19 22.79 84.98
N GLY A 221 17.86 22.93 83.89
CA GLY A 221 19.29 22.71 83.88
C GLY A 221 19.93 22.56 82.51
N ARG A 222 20.44 23.67 81.99
CA ARG A 222 21.59 23.92 81.10
C ARG A 222 21.51 23.40 79.66
#